data_b1131284a3e632461242205a4e1a6a43
#
_entry.id   b1131284a3e632461242205a4e1a6a43
#
_cell.length_a   1.000
_cell.length_b   1.000
_cell.length_c   1.000
_cell.angle_alpha   90.00
_cell.angle_beta   90.00
_cell.angle_gamma   90.00
#
_symmetry.space_group_name_H-M   'P 1'
#
loop_
_entity.id
_entity.type
_entity.pdbx_description
1 polymer ?
#
loop_
_entity_poly.entity_id
_entity_poly.type
_entity_poly.pdbx_seq_one_letter_code
_entity_poly.pdbx_strand_id
1 'polypeptide(L)'
;MKLLLTLLPALLTQTTGRRNQRIVIGFLLFTTVLVALFSIVFHQIMAYEGRDYSYITGVYWTLTVMSTLGFGDITFTSDIGKLFSIIVLVSGIILIMIVMPFTFIRFVYQPWIEEYNNKRKPRSLPSDTSGHTVLVGDNDISLSVARKLRQHNYPYVILVPDGQHALELYDNRYDVVTGEFDDANTYRNLRADKAALVAALEGDLRNTNIASTVREVAPSTLLAASAENPEAMNILMLAGCDHVYSFTEMLGRSLARRVYGTRAQSNIIARFGTLCLAEAPVIHTEFMGQTLRECGFRERFGLNVAGLWEGNSYMSARPDSRIDEASILLLAGTADQLEAYDRKAERSSKANRTPVLILGGGKVGEAAADALERRGLPFCLVEKNPRLVPPDDPRYILGNAGELAVLQRAHIMETPSVIVTTHDDDLNIYLTIYCRKLRPDVQILSRSTLDRNVPSLYNAGANLVMSHASMAASTIINLLSPGRVTILTEGLNIFRVTAPPALVGLSLRDSRIREKTDCNVVALKSQGVLRVPPDPNAPMKSDTVLVLIGTADAERRFMEPFPS
;
A
#
# COMPACT_ATOMS: atom_id res chain seq x y z
N MET A 1 -40.57 14.33 -3.95
CA MET A 1 -41.36 14.07 -5.16
C MET A 1 -40.56 13.35 -6.24
N LYS A 2 -39.33 13.74 -6.61
CA LYS A 2 -38.46 13.00 -7.57
C LYS A 2 -38.14 11.56 -7.13
N LEU A 3 -37.91 11.32 -5.84
CA LEU A 3 -37.59 9.98 -5.27
C LEU A 3 -38.80 9.00 -5.41
N LEU A 4 -40.02 9.48 -5.23
CA LEU A 4 -41.25 8.69 -5.37
C LEU A 4 -41.51 8.28 -6.83
N LEU A 5 -41.21 9.16 -7.79
CA LEU A 5 -41.37 8.92 -9.23
C LEU A 5 -40.33 7.92 -9.79
N THR A 6 -39.18 7.79 -9.15
CA THR A 6 -38.16 6.80 -9.53
C THR A 6 -38.35 5.44 -8.84
N LEU A 7 -38.97 5.41 -7.66
CA LEU A 7 -39.24 4.18 -6.90
C LEU A 7 -40.45 3.39 -7.49
N LEU A 8 -41.44 4.05 -8.03
CA LEU A 8 -42.65 3.41 -8.56
C LEU A 8 -42.36 2.48 -9.75
N PRO A 9 -41.54 2.85 -10.75
CA PRO A 9 -41.18 1.94 -11.86
C PRO A 9 -40.31 0.78 -11.42
N ALA A 10 -39.37 1.01 -10.44
CA ALA A 10 -38.48 -0.04 -9.91
C ALA A 10 -39.27 -1.14 -9.18
N LEU A 11 -40.36 -0.79 -8.52
CA LEU A 11 -41.25 -1.75 -7.86
C LEU A 11 -41.99 -2.67 -8.85
N LEU A 12 -42.09 -2.31 -10.12
CA LEU A 12 -42.94 -3.01 -11.13
C LEU A 12 -42.14 -3.99 -12.01
N THR A 13 -40.81 -3.98 -12.04
CA THR A 13 -40.05 -4.61 -13.13
C THR A 13 -39.18 -5.84 -12.76
N GLN A 14 -39.10 -6.29 -11.49
CA GLN A 14 -38.11 -7.35 -11.13
C GLN A 14 -38.69 -8.65 -10.52
N THR A 15 -38.06 -9.78 -10.82
CA THR A 15 -38.45 -11.12 -10.35
C THR A 15 -38.27 -11.34 -8.83
N THR A 16 -37.22 -10.79 -8.22
CA THR A 16 -37.07 -10.72 -6.77
C THR A 16 -38.06 -9.76 -6.13
N GLY A 17 -38.46 -8.73 -6.88
CA GLY A 17 -39.49 -7.76 -6.54
C GLY A 17 -40.88 -8.40 -6.34
N ARG A 18 -41.25 -9.46 -7.05
CA ARG A 18 -42.61 -10.05 -6.94
C ARG A 18 -42.90 -10.61 -5.54
N ARG A 19 -41.95 -11.21 -4.86
CA ARG A 19 -42.13 -11.69 -3.48
C ARG A 19 -42.23 -10.52 -2.50
N ASN A 20 -41.33 -9.55 -2.61
CA ASN A 20 -41.33 -8.36 -1.76
C ASN A 20 -42.55 -7.50 -2.01
N GLN A 21 -42.98 -7.34 -3.27
CA GLN A 21 -44.23 -6.67 -3.65
C GLN A 21 -45.47 -7.33 -3.01
N ARG A 22 -45.57 -8.68 -3.02
CA ARG A 22 -46.68 -9.39 -2.39
C ARG A 22 -46.73 -9.12 -0.88
N ILE A 23 -45.58 -9.03 -0.20
CA ILE A 23 -45.52 -8.73 1.25
C ILE A 23 -46.01 -7.30 1.51
N VAL A 24 -45.50 -6.31 0.75
CA VAL A 24 -45.92 -4.91 0.90
C VAL A 24 -47.40 -4.71 0.57
N ILE A 25 -47.85 -5.30 -0.54
CA ILE A 25 -49.29 -5.24 -0.94
C ILE A 25 -50.16 -5.96 0.10
N GLY A 26 -49.73 -7.14 0.60
CA GLY A 26 -50.40 -7.86 1.68
C GLY A 26 -50.51 -7.05 2.96
N PHE A 27 -49.46 -6.35 3.34
CA PHE A 27 -49.44 -5.47 4.50
C PHE A 27 -50.39 -4.27 4.33
N LEU A 28 -50.41 -3.61 3.16
CA LEU A 28 -51.31 -2.52 2.86
C LEU A 28 -52.79 -2.99 2.84
N LEU A 29 -53.04 -4.16 2.23
CA LEU A 29 -54.37 -4.76 2.22
C LEU A 29 -54.84 -5.10 3.66
N PHE A 30 -53.99 -5.69 4.46
CA PHE A 30 -54.29 -6.00 5.85
C PHE A 30 -54.62 -4.74 6.66
N THR A 31 -53.83 -3.67 6.51
CA THR A 31 -54.04 -2.39 7.20
C THR A 31 -55.39 -1.77 6.73
N THR A 32 -55.70 -1.83 5.42
CA THR A 32 -56.97 -1.32 4.89
C THR A 32 -58.18 -2.09 5.43
N VAL A 33 -58.08 -3.44 5.47
CA VAL A 33 -59.16 -4.28 6.05
C VAL A 33 -59.32 -3.99 7.54
N LEU A 34 -58.25 -3.79 8.28
CA LEU A 34 -58.28 -3.46 9.72
C LEU A 34 -58.93 -2.10 9.97
N VAL A 35 -58.61 -1.08 9.16
CA VAL A 35 -59.27 0.26 9.24
C VAL A 35 -60.75 0.14 8.95
N ALA A 36 -61.15 -0.62 7.93
CA ALA A 36 -62.57 -0.88 7.61
C ALA A 36 -63.29 -1.58 8.78
N LEU A 37 -62.65 -2.61 9.37
CA LEU A 37 -63.19 -3.31 10.56
C LEU A 37 -63.39 -2.36 11.75
N PHE A 38 -62.39 -1.57 12.06
CA PHE A 38 -62.46 -0.58 13.17
C PHE A 38 -63.50 0.50 12.89
N SER A 39 -63.66 0.92 11.63
CA SER A 39 -64.74 1.87 11.22
C SER A 39 -66.16 1.29 11.44
N ILE A 40 -66.35 -0.01 11.16
CA ILE A 40 -67.63 -0.68 11.42
C ILE A 40 -67.90 -0.77 12.95
N VAL A 41 -66.87 -1.18 13.72
CA VAL A 41 -67.03 -1.24 15.20
C VAL A 41 -67.28 0.14 15.79
N PHE A 42 -66.59 1.17 15.29
CA PHE A 42 -66.85 2.57 15.67
C PHE A 42 -68.32 2.95 15.47
N HIS A 43 -68.89 2.64 14.31
CA HIS A 43 -70.28 2.94 13.99
C HIS A 43 -71.28 2.25 14.97
N GLN A 44 -71.01 0.97 15.29
CA GLN A 44 -71.86 0.21 16.22
C GLN A 44 -71.79 0.79 17.67
N ILE A 45 -70.59 1.14 18.14
CA ILE A 45 -70.47 1.71 19.49
C ILE A 45 -71.08 3.11 19.57
N MET A 46 -70.93 3.95 18.54
CA MET A 46 -71.56 5.27 18.48
C MET A 46 -73.09 5.19 18.43
N ALA A 47 -73.63 4.24 17.67
CA ALA A 47 -75.07 3.96 17.68
C ALA A 47 -75.59 3.50 19.07
N TYR A 48 -74.79 2.67 19.80
CA TYR A 48 -75.09 2.29 21.17
C TYR A 48 -75.10 3.51 22.14
N GLU A 49 -74.26 4.50 21.90
CA GLU A 49 -74.23 5.78 22.65
C GLU A 49 -75.33 6.77 22.19
N GLY A 50 -76.18 6.34 21.23
CA GLY A 50 -77.27 7.19 20.70
C GLY A 50 -76.80 8.31 19.76
N ARG A 51 -75.67 8.13 19.10
CA ARG A 51 -75.06 9.07 18.18
C ARG A 51 -74.92 8.43 16.79
N ASP A 52 -75.50 9.05 15.79
CA ASP A 52 -75.42 8.57 14.40
C ASP A 52 -74.31 9.29 13.66
N TYR A 53 -73.30 8.53 13.20
CA TYR A 53 -72.23 9.01 12.32
C TYR A 53 -72.14 8.20 11.03
N SER A 54 -71.70 8.83 9.96
CA SER A 54 -71.47 8.12 8.72
C SER A 54 -70.27 7.15 8.79
N TYR A 55 -70.23 6.14 7.89
CA TYR A 55 -69.08 5.22 7.77
C TYR A 55 -67.79 5.98 7.41
N ILE A 56 -67.88 7.07 6.62
CA ILE A 56 -66.73 7.91 6.29
C ILE A 56 -66.15 8.57 7.54
N THR A 57 -67.00 9.02 8.47
CA THR A 57 -66.61 9.55 9.77
C THR A 57 -65.91 8.50 10.62
N GLY A 58 -66.36 7.23 10.56
CA GLY A 58 -65.67 6.12 11.20
C GLY A 58 -64.28 5.87 10.66
N VAL A 59 -64.10 5.93 9.35
CA VAL A 59 -62.74 5.82 8.73
C VAL A 59 -61.85 6.99 9.15
N TYR A 60 -62.39 8.22 9.10
CA TYR A 60 -61.69 9.43 9.54
C TYR A 60 -61.22 9.30 11.00
N TRP A 61 -62.14 8.95 11.92
CA TRP A 61 -61.82 8.78 13.34
C TRP A 61 -60.78 7.68 13.55
N THR A 62 -60.92 6.52 12.89
CA THR A 62 -59.97 5.42 12.99
C THR A 62 -58.56 5.84 12.55
N LEU A 63 -58.46 6.53 11.40
CA LEU A 63 -57.16 6.99 10.89
C LEU A 63 -56.55 8.08 11.79
N THR A 64 -57.30 8.99 12.33
CA THR A 64 -56.83 10.04 13.24
C THR A 64 -56.33 9.46 14.58
N VAL A 65 -57.00 8.44 15.09
CA VAL A 65 -56.56 7.75 16.33
C VAL A 65 -55.33 6.86 16.03
N MET A 66 -55.39 6.07 14.96
CA MET A 66 -54.24 5.21 14.61
C MET A 66 -52.98 6.00 14.25
N SER A 67 -53.10 7.20 13.69
CA SER A 67 -51.94 8.10 13.44
C SER A 67 -51.52 8.91 14.64
N THR A 68 -52.17 8.73 15.80
CA THR A 68 -51.93 9.47 17.04
C THR A 68 -52.23 10.98 16.97
N LEU A 69 -52.91 11.45 15.89
CA LEU A 69 -53.30 12.84 15.75
C LEU A 69 -54.38 13.25 16.77
N GLY A 70 -55.43 12.41 16.93
CA GLY A 70 -56.44 12.51 17.97
C GLY A 70 -57.01 13.92 18.17
N PHE A 71 -57.66 14.52 17.15
CA PHE A 71 -58.15 15.89 17.23
C PHE A 71 -59.16 16.15 18.37
N GLY A 72 -59.76 15.09 18.93
CA GLY A 72 -60.67 15.20 20.06
C GLY A 72 -62.07 15.75 19.71
N ASP A 73 -62.36 15.92 18.41
CA ASP A 73 -63.64 16.36 17.86
C ASP A 73 -64.73 15.30 18.01
N ILE A 74 -64.35 14.04 17.99
CA ILE A 74 -65.25 12.89 18.16
C ILE A 74 -64.65 11.97 19.22
N THR A 75 -65.34 11.82 20.35
CA THR A 75 -64.88 11.00 21.49
C THR A 75 -66.00 10.11 22.01
N PHE A 76 -65.64 8.92 22.51
CA PHE A 76 -66.58 8.04 23.21
C PHE A 76 -66.79 8.51 24.64
N THR A 77 -68.02 8.31 25.14
CA THR A 77 -68.41 8.61 26.53
C THR A 77 -68.45 7.33 27.37
N SER A 78 -68.74 6.18 26.78
CA SER A 78 -68.82 4.87 27.44
C SER A 78 -67.41 4.28 27.70
N ASP A 79 -67.29 3.45 28.73
CA ASP A 79 -66.04 2.76 29.01
C ASP A 79 -65.66 1.73 27.93
N ILE A 80 -66.67 1.12 27.28
CA ILE A 80 -66.48 0.23 26.13
C ILE A 80 -65.86 1.00 24.97
N GLY A 81 -66.35 2.19 24.66
CA GLY A 81 -65.78 3.06 23.62
C GLY A 81 -64.38 3.54 23.94
N LYS A 82 -64.07 3.87 25.18
CA LYS A 82 -62.71 4.22 25.63
C LYS A 82 -61.74 3.04 25.48
N LEU A 83 -62.14 1.82 25.91
CA LEU A 83 -61.33 0.61 25.70
C LEU A 83 -61.08 0.33 24.23
N PHE A 84 -62.09 0.47 23.37
CA PHE A 84 -61.91 0.35 21.93
C PHE A 84 -60.95 1.40 21.37
N SER A 85 -61.00 2.66 21.83
CA SER A 85 -60.04 3.71 21.46
C SER A 85 -58.61 3.32 21.78
N ILE A 86 -58.37 2.72 22.96
CA ILE A 86 -57.04 2.22 23.34
C ILE A 86 -56.53 1.13 22.38
N ILE A 87 -57.44 0.17 22.03
CA ILE A 87 -57.09 -0.91 21.09
C ILE A 87 -56.73 -0.35 19.70
N VAL A 88 -57.51 0.61 19.20
CA VAL A 88 -57.25 1.27 17.90
C VAL A 88 -55.94 2.05 17.95
N LEU A 89 -55.69 2.80 19.04
CA LEU A 89 -54.46 3.57 19.22
C LEU A 89 -53.21 2.66 19.23
N VAL A 90 -53.22 1.62 20.07
CA VAL A 90 -52.10 0.68 20.17
C VAL A 90 -51.88 -0.04 18.85
N SER A 91 -52.94 -0.49 18.19
CA SER A 91 -52.85 -1.10 16.83
C SER A 91 -52.23 -0.15 15.81
N GLY A 92 -52.58 1.15 15.87
CA GLY A 92 -52.03 2.17 15.00
C GLY A 92 -50.55 2.41 15.25
N ILE A 93 -50.15 2.55 16.51
CA ILE A 93 -48.72 2.70 16.87
C ILE A 93 -47.91 1.52 16.32
N ILE A 94 -48.36 0.30 16.58
CA ILE A 94 -47.63 -0.90 16.10
C ILE A 94 -47.55 -0.94 14.58
N LEU A 95 -48.70 -0.77 13.88
CA LEU A 95 -48.76 -0.93 12.43
C LEU A 95 -48.13 0.24 11.68
N ILE A 96 -48.50 1.47 12.02
CA ILE A 96 -48.08 2.66 11.27
C ILE A 96 -46.73 3.17 11.68
N MET A 97 -46.42 3.22 12.99
CA MET A 97 -45.15 3.77 13.48
C MET A 97 -43.99 2.75 13.51
N ILE A 98 -44.29 1.46 13.72
CA ILE A 98 -43.24 0.44 13.85
C ILE A 98 -43.17 -0.42 12.58
N VAL A 99 -44.24 -1.16 12.25
CA VAL A 99 -44.19 -2.19 11.20
C VAL A 99 -44.08 -1.58 9.80
N MET A 100 -44.75 -0.46 9.51
CA MET A 100 -44.71 0.17 8.21
C MET A 100 -43.32 0.68 7.82
N PRO A 101 -42.59 1.47 8.64
CA PRO A 101 -41.22 1.88 8.33
C PRO A 101 -40.27 0.69 8.17
N PHE A 102 -40.36 -0.32 9.05
CA PHE A 102 -39.54 -1.53 8.93
C PHE A 102 -39.82 -2.30 7.63
N THR A 103 -41.08 -2.44 7.26
CA THR A 103 -41.51 -3.10 6.02
C THR A 103 -40.99 -2.33 4.81
N PHE A 104 -41.10 -1.00 4.82
CA PHE A 104 -40.59 -0.16 3.76
C PHE A 104 -39.06 -0.26 3.62
N ILE A 105 -38.33 -0.14 4.73
CA ILE A 105 -36.86 -0.22 4.72
C ILE A 105 -36.42 -1.59 4.18
N ARG A 106 -36.97 -2.69 4.73
CA ARG A 106 -36.51 -4.06 4.41
C ARG A 106 -36.90 -4.52 3.01
N PHE A 107 -38.10 -4.17 2.52
CA PHE A 107 -38.65 -4.75 1.28
C PHE A 107 -38.65 -3.79 0.10
N VAL A 108 -38.42 -2.50 0.32
CA VAL A 108 -38.42 -1.48 -0.75
C VAL A 108 -37.04 -0.79 -0.80
N TYR A 109 -36.61 -0.17 0.29
CA TYR A 109 -35.41 0.65 0.29
C TYR A 109 -34.12 -0.18 0.16
N GLN A 110 -33.97 -1.24 0.95
CA GLN A 110 -32.76 -2.07 0.93
C GLN A 110 -32.52 -2.75 -0.43
N PRO A 111 -33.50 -3.42 -1.09
CA PRO A 111 -33.30 -3.98 -2.43
C PRO A 111 -33.01 -2.91 -3.49
N TRP A 112 -33.62 -1.73 -3.36
CA TRP A 112 -33.37 -0.62 -4.28
C TRP A 112 -31.95 -0.10 -4.17
N ILE A 113 -31.43 0.11 -2.96
CA ILE A 113 -30.05 0.58 -2.76
C ILE A 113 -29.02 -0.46 -3.23
N GLU A 114 -29.30 -1.76 -3.00
CA GLU A 114 -28.45 -2.86 -3.49
C GLU A 114 -28.41 -2.88 -5.02
N GLU A 115 -29.54 -2.72 -5.68
CA GLU A 115 -29.59 -2.66 -7.15
C GLU A 115 -28.89 -1.43 -7.69
N TYR A 116 -29.12 -0.26 -7.08
CA TYR A 116 -28.45 0.99 -7.44
C TYR A 116 -26.93 0.85 -7.32
N ASN A 117 -26.43 0.28 -6.22
CA ASN A 117 -25.01 0.02 -6.02
C ASN A 117 -24.47 -1.00 -7.03
N ASN A 118 -25.23 -2.07 -7.32
CA ASN A 118 -24.83 -3.08 -8.29
C ASN A 118 -24.70 -2.54 -9.73
N LYS A 119 -25.52 -1.56 -10.11
CA LYS A 119 -25.41 -0.88 -11.42
C LYS A 119 -24.22 0.09 -11.49
N ARG A 120 -23.73 0.59 -10.37
CA ARG A 120 -22.55 1.46 -10.29
C ARG A 120 -21.23 0.70 -10.25
N LYS A 121 -21.24 -0.61 -9.97
CA LYS A 121 -20.03 -1.41 -9.89
C LYS A 121 -19.37 -1.51 -11.27
N PRO A 122 -18.14 -1.04 -11.43
CA PRO A 122 -17.41 -1.23 -12.67
C PRO A 122 -17.05 -2.72 -12.83
N ARG A 123 -17.49 -3.34 -13.92
CA ARG A 123 -17.27 -4.78 -14.19
C ARG A 123 -16.39 -5.06 -15.39
N SER A 124 -16.08 -4.05 -16.17
CA SER A 124 -15.26 -4.18 -17.36
C SER A 124 -14.57 -2.86 -17.69
N LEU A 125 -13.44 -2.95 -18.36
CA LEU A 125 -12.74 -1.80 -18.93
C LEU A 125 -13.30 -1.44 -20.31
N PRO A 126 -13.12 -0.18 -20.77
CA PRO A 126 -13.39 0.22 -22.15
C PRO A 126 -12.67 -0.65 -23.17
N SER A 127 -13.26 -0.84 -24.34
CA SER A 127 -12.73 -1.73 -25.39
C SER A 127 -11.40 -1.25 -26.03
N ASP A 128 -11.03 0.00 -25.86
CA ASP A 128 -9.81 0.63 -26.35
C ASP A 128 -8.66 0.61 -25.31
N THR A 129 -8.92 0.16 -24.09
CA THR A 129 -7.91 0.11 -23.02
C THR A 129 -6.77 -0.86 -23.37
N SER A 130 -5.53 -0.39 -23.29
CA SER A 130 -4.32 -1.19 -23.51
C SER A 130 -3.12 -0.61 -22.76
N GLY A 131 -2.08 -1.42 -22.54
CA GLY A 131 -0.85 -1.00 -21.86
C GLY A 131 -1.03 -0.66 -20.37
N HIS A 132 -2.16 -1.01 -19.78
CA HIS A 132 -2.45 -0.80 -18.36
C HIS A 132 -1.88 -1.92 -17.49
N THR A 133 -1.78 -1.66 -16.20
CA THR A 133 -1.39 -2.66 -15.18
C THR A 133 -2.62 -3.16 -14.45
N VAL A 134 -2.79 -4.48 -14.39
CA VAL A 134 -3.83 -5.12 -13.58
C VAL A 134 -3.23 -5.50 -12.23
N LEU A 135 -3.74 -4.91 -11.16
CA LEU A 135 -3.40 -5.26 -9.78
C LEU A 135 -4.47 -6.16 -9.21
N VAL A 136 -4.12 -7.40 -8.87
CA VAL A 136 -5.08 -8.37 -8.32
C VAL A 136 -4.97 -8.38 -6.81
N GLY A 137 -6.04 -7.94 -6.14
CA GLY A 137 -6.13 -7.78 -4.70
C GLY A 137 -6.30 -6.32 -4.26
N ASP A 138 -6.85 -6.13 -3.08
CA ASP A 138 -7.21 -4.85 -2.48
C ASP A 138 -6.45 -4.57 -1.17
N ASN A 139 -5.36 -5.30 -0.95
CA ASN A 139 -4.50 -5.14 0.22
C ASN A 139 -3.63 -3.86 0.15
N ASP A 140 -2.97 -3.53 1.26
CA ASP A 140 -2.13 -2.33 1.37
C ASP A 140 -1.01 -2.25 0.32
N ILE A 141 -0.48 -3.41 -0.12
CA ILE A 141 0.53 -3.47 -1.17
C ILE A 141 -0.07 -3.00 -2.49
N SER A 142 -1.20 -3.58 -2.90
CA SER A 142 -1.90 -3.22 -4.14
C SER A 142 -2.26 -1.74 -4.18
N LEU A 143 -2.77 -1.20 -3.06
CA LEU A 143 -3.10 0.22 -2.95
C LEU A 143 -1.86 1.12 -3.00
N SER A 144 -0.73 0.69 -2.43
CA SER A 144 0.52 1.43 -2.52
C SER A 144 1.09 1.41 -3.94
N VAL A 145 1.04 0.25 -4.62
CA VAL A 145 1.40 0.12 -6.05
C VAL A 145 0.53 1.05 -6.90
N ALA A 146 -0.79 1.03 -6.71
CA ALA A 146 -1.73 1.88 -7.45
C ALA A 146 -1.43 3.37 -7.27
N ARG A 147 -1.16 3.82 -6.04
CA ARG A 147 -0.76 5.22 -5.76
C ARG A 147 0.51 5.61 -6.49
N LYS A 148 1.54 4.77 -6.47
CA LYS A 148 2.80 5.03 -7.17
C LYS A 148 2.62 4.99 -8.70
N LEU A 149 1.86 4.03 -9.26
CA LEU A 149 1.53 4.01 -10.68
C LEU A 149 0.88 5.30 -11.13
N ARG A 150 -0.09 5.80 -10.35
CA ARG A 150 -0.75 7.09 -10.63
C ARG A 150 0.22 8.28 -10.56
N GLN A 151 1.15 8.30 -9.59
CA GLN A 151 2.18 9.34 -9.49
C GLN A 151 3.12 9.39 -10.71
N HIS A 152 3.38 8.23 -11.32
CA HIS A 152 4.21 8.11 -12.52
C HIS A 152 3.41 8.08 -13.83
N ASN A 153 2.10 8.38 -13.79
CA ASN A 153 1.19 8.38 -14.96
C ASN A 153 1.11 7.04 -15.70
N TYR A 154 1.27 5.92 -15.01
CA TYR A 154 0.99 4.59 -15.56
C TYR A 154 -0.50 4.26 -15.38
N PRO A 155 -1.20 3.86 -16.45
CA PRO A 155 -2.58 3.41 -16.32
C PRO A 155 -2.63 2.08 -15.54
N TYR A 156 -3.59 1.98 -14.64
CA TYR A 156 -3.77 0.78 -13.82
C TYR A 156 -5.26 0.51 -13.55
N VAL A 157 -5.55 -0.69 -13.11
CA VAL A 157 -6.85 -1.09 -12.57
C VAL A 157 -6.64 -2.08 -11.43
N ILE A 158 -7.42 -1.96 -10.36
CA ILE A 158 -7.42 -2.89 -9.23
C ILE A 158 -8.60 -3.85 -9.40
N LEU A 159 -8.34 -5.14 -9.38
CA LEU A 159 -9.37 -6.17 -9.33
C LEU A 159 -9.74 -6.48 -7.89
N VAL A 160 -11.00 -6.29 -7.54
CA VAL A 160 -11.54 -6.46 -6.18
C VAL A 160 -12.75 -7.39 -6.22
N PRO A 161 -12.80 -8.46 -5.42
CA PRO A 161 -13.94 -9.40 -5.43
C PRO A 161 -15.15 -8.80 -4.73
N ASP A 162 -14.97 -8.06 -3.64
CA ASP A 162 -16.07 -7.41 -2.93
C ASP A 162 -16.53 -6.14 -3.65
N GLY A 163 -17.74 -6.20 -4.16
CA GLY A 163 -18.32 -5.07 -4.90
C GLY A 163 -18.67 -3.87 -4.02
N GLN A 164 -18.81 -3.99 -2.70
CA GLN A 164 -19.01 -2.84 -1.82
C GLN A 164 -17.68 -2.14 -1.59
N HIS A 165 -16.64 -2.88 -1.29
CA HIS A 165 -15.29 -2.34 -1.14
C HIS A 165 -14.77 -1.72 -2.45
N ALA A 166 -15.09 -2.31 -3.60
CA ALA A 166 -14.77 -1.72 -4.90
C ALA A 166 -15.43 -0.35 -5.11
N LEU A 167 -16.68 -0.16 -4.64
CA LEU A 167 -17.35 1.15 -4.70
C LEU A 167 -16.67 2.17 -3.79
N GLU A 168 -16.24 1.78 -2.60
CA GLU A 168 -15.49 2.64 -1.67
C GLU A 168 -14.17 3.10 -2.30
N LEU A 169 -13.44 2.19 -2.94
CA LEU A 169 -12.21 2.53 -3.65
C LEU A 169 -12.47 3.44 -4.87
N TYR A 170 -13.55 3.16 -5.62
CA TYR A 170 -13.95 3.99 -6.75
C TYR A 170 -14.31 5.42 -6.30
N ASP A 171 -15.07 5.57 -5.22
CA ASP A 171 -15.40 6.87 -4.64
C ASP A 171 -14.15 7.62 -4.12
N ASN A 172 -13.09 6.88 -3.72
CA ASN A 172 -11.76 7.39 -3.40
C ASN A 172 -10.86 7.61 -4.64
N ARG A 173 -11.44 7.58 -5.85
CA ARG A 173 -10.77 7.82 -7.14
C ARG A 173 -9.69 6.80 -7.51
N TYR A 174 -9.83 5.55 -7.09
CA TYR A 174 -9.06 4.45 -7.65
C TYR A 174 -9.77 3.89 -8.88
N ASP A 175 -8.99 3.47 -9.88
CA ASP A 175 -9.52 2.73 -11.01
C ASP A 175 -9.68 1.27 -10.59
N VAL A 176 -10.93 0.81 -10.50
CA VAL A 176 -11.27 -0.53 -9.95
C VAL A 176 -12.23 -1.26 -10.87
N VAL A 177 -12.16 -2.58 -10.85
CA VAL A 177 -13.12 -3.50 -11.47
C VAL A 177 -13.45 -4.60 -10.47
N THR A 178 -14.74 -4.97 -10.40
CA THR A 178 -15.19 -6.09 -9.56
C THR A 178 -15.23 -7.39 -10.36
N GLY A 179 -14.72 -8.47 -9.76
CA GLY A 179 -14.78 -9.82 -10.33
C GLY A 179 -14.07 -10.84 -9.46
N GLU A 180 -14.35 -12.10 -9.70
CA GLU A 180 -13.71 -13.21 -8.98
C GLU A 180 -12.28 -13.43 -9.51
N PHE A 181 -11.35 -13.78 -8.62
CA PHE A 181 -9.94 -13.95 -8.96
C PHE A 181 -9.67 -15.22 -9.80
N ASP A 182 -10.56 -16.19 -9.78
CA ASP A 182 -10.47 -17.48 -10.46
C ASP A 182 -11.42 -17.60 -11.67
N ASP A 183 -12.11 -16.52 -12.05
CA ASP A 183 -12.96 -16.50 -13.25
C ASP A 183 -12.22 -15.91 -14.46
N ALA A 184 -12.02 -16.73 -15.49
CA ALA A 184 -11.41 -16.32 -16.75
C ALA A 184 -12.15 -15.15 -17.43
N ASN A 185 -13.47 -15.03 -17.26
CA ASN A 185 -14.23 -13.90 -17.81
C ASN A 185 -13.86 -12.57 -17.15
N THR A 186 -13.51 -12.59 -15.87
CA THR A 186 -12.99 -11.41 -15.17
C THR A 186 -11.76 -10.85 -15.89
N TYR A 187 -10.79 -11.70 -16.26
CA TYR A 187 -9.58 -11.27 -16.95
C TYR A 187 -9.81 -10.87 -18.40
N ARG A 188 -10.80 -11.46 -19.09
CA ARG A 188 -11.25 -10.97 -20.40
C ARG A 188 -11.85 -9.56 -20.30
N ASN A 189 -12.70 -9.32 -19.29
CA ASN A 189 -13.30 -8.01 -19.02
C ASN A 189 -12.27 -6.94 -18.62
N LEU A 190 -11.17 -7.36 -17.97
CA LEU A 190 -10.01 -6.54 -17.63
C LEU A 190 -9.05 -6.36 -18.80
N ARG A 191 -9.30 -7.01 -19.95
CA ARG A 191 -8.40 -6.99 -21.11
C ARG A 191 -6.96 -7.36 -20.75
N ALA A 192 -6.83 -8.42 -19.96
CA ALA A 192 -5.53 -8.88 -19.49
C ALA A 192 -4.57 -9.22 -20.65
N ASP A 193 -5.10 -9.61 -21.83
CA ASP A 193 -4.36 -9.86 -23.07
C ASP A 193 -3.70 -8.60 -23.66
N LYS A 194 -4.17 -7.41 -23.29
CA LYS A 194 -3.64 -6.09 -23.70
C LYS A 194 -2.96 -5.33 -22.54
N ALA A 195 -2.90 -5.93 -21.37
CA ALA A 195 -2.22 -5.34 -20.23
C ALA A 195 -0.70 -5.36 -20.41
N ALA A 196 -0.02 -4.34 -19.90
CA ALA A 196 1.43 -4.31 -19.83
C ALA A 196 1.97 -5.27 -18.76
N LEU A 197 1.20 -5.46 -17.68
CA LEU A 197 1.55 -6.31 -16.55
C LEU A 197 0.29 -6.72 -15.80
N VAL A 198 0.24 -7.97 -15.35
CA VAL A 198 -0.66 -8.44 -14.30
C VAL A 198 0.17 -8.72 -13.05
N ALA A 199 -0.21 -8.15 -11.91
CA ALA A 199 0.45 -8.35 -10.63
C ALA A 199 -0.48 -9.03 -9.64
N ALA A 200 -0.19 -10.29 -9.30
CA ALA A 200 -0.89 -11.09 -8.30
C ALA A 200 -0.25 -10.82 -6.92
N LEU A 201 -0.91 -10.02 -6.09
CA LEU A 201 -0.37 -9.52 -4.83
C LEU A 201 -1.11 -10.05 -3.59
N GLU A 202 -1.71 -11.22 -3.71
CA GLU A 202 -2.41 -11.95 -2.66
C GLU A 202 -1.50 -12.99 -1.98
N GLY A 203 -2.07 -13.90 -1.20
CA GLY A 203 -1.32 -15.03 -0.60
C GLY A 203 -1.00 -16.13 -1.61
N ASP A 204 -0.01 -16.96 -1.31
CA ASP A 204 0.59 -17.96 -2.19
C ASP A 204 -0.42 -18.82 -2.97
N LEU A 205 -1.43 -19.38 -2.28
CA LEU A 205 -2.44 -20.23 -2.89
C LEU A 205 -3.33 -19.48 -3.89
N ARG A 206 -3.75 -18.27 -3.53
CA ARG A 206 -4.55 -17.41 -4.42
C ARG A 206 -3.74 -16.98 -5.63
N ASN A 207 -2.51 -16.55 -5.41
CA ASN A 207 -1.61 -16.15 -6.50
C ASN A 207 -1.37 -17.29 -7.50
N THR A 208 -1.28 -18.52 -7.04
CA THR A 208 -1.15 -19.71 -7.93
C THR A 208 -2.39 -19.86 -8.81
N ASN A 209 -3.59 -19.73 -8.23
CA ASN A 209 -4.85 -19.82 -8.99
C ASN A 209 -5.00 -18.64 -9.96
N ILE A 210 -4.71 -17.41 -9.51
CA ILE A 210 -4.68 -16.22 -10.36
C ILE A 210 -3.75 -16.44 -11.55
N ALA A 211 -2.52 -16.93 -11.31
CA ALA A 211 -1.54 -17.16 -12.37
C ALA A 211 -2.05 -18.13 -13.43
N SER A 212 -2.60 -19.26 -13.01
CA SER A 212 -3.20 -20.26 -13.89
C SER A 212 -4.34 -19.67 -14.74
N THR A 213 -5.26 -18.93 -14.10
CA THR A 213 -6.42 -18.32 -14.78
C THR A 213 -6.00 -17.22 -15.76
N VAL A 214 -5.01 -16.40 -15.39
CA VAL A 214 -4.44 -15.38 -16.29
C VAL A 214 -3.80 -16.02 -17.50
N ARG A 215 -3.03 -17.09 -17.36
CA ARG A 215 -2.37 -17.79 -18.48
C ARG A 215 -3.35 -18.43 -19.46
N GLU A 216 -4.52 -18.84 -19.00
CA GLU A 216 -5.60 -19.32 -19.88
C GLU A 216 -6.08 -18.22 -20.85
N VAL A 217 -6.17 -16.96 -20.38
CA VAL A 217 -6.75 -15.84 -21.13
C VAL A 217 -5.67 -14.99 -21.83
N ALA A 218 -4.52 -14.82 -21.18
CA ALA A 218 -3.44 -13.92 -21.59
C ALA A 218 -2.08 -14.62 -21.51
N PRO A 219 -1.78 -15.59 -22.38
CA PRO A 219 -0.59 -16.44 -22.28
C PRO A 219 0.74 -15.69 -22.41
N SER A 220 0.76 -14.53 -23.08
CA SER A 220 1.99 -13.74 -23.35
C SER A 220 2.12 -12.47 -22.51
N THR A 221 1.12 -12.14 -21.68
CA THR A 221 1.16 -10.93 -20.84
C THR A 221 2.14 -11.14 -19.69
N LEU A 222 2.95 -10.12 -19.40
CA LEU A 222 3.88 -10.16 -18.27
C LEU A 222 3.11 -10.38 -16.96
N LEU A 223 3.49 -11.41 -16.21
CA LEU A 223 2.83 -11.79 -14.96
C LEU A 223 3.83 -11.82 -13.81
N ALA A 224 3.59 -10.99 -12.81
CA ALA A 224 4.37 -10.97 -11.59
C ALA A 224 3.51 -11.40 -10.40
N ALA A 225 4.13 -12.10 -9.44
CA ALA A 225 3.45 -12.49 -8.20
C ALA A 225 4.28 -12.20 -6.96
N SER A 226 3.61 -11.95 -5.84
CA SER A 226 4.23 -12.00 -4.52
C SER A 226 4.25 -13.44 -3.99
N ALA A 227 5.34 -13.81 -3.32
CA ALA A 227 5.43 -15.06 -2.56
C ALA A 227 5.70 -14.76 -1.09
N GLU A 228 4.95 -15.41 -0.23
CA GLU A 228 5.15 -15.32 1.21
C GLU A 228 6.16 -16.36 1.72
N ASN A 229 6.19 -17.53 1.08
CA ASN A 229 7.07 -18.63 1.45
C ASN A 229 8.06 -18.95 0.31
N PRO A 230 9.32 -19.28 0.63
CA PRO A 230 10.31 -19.60 -0.39
C PRO A 230 9.92 -20.77 -1.29
N GLU A 231 9.23 -21.78 -0.75
CA GLU A 231 8.77 -22.95 -1.48
C GLU A 231 7.71 -22.58 -2.53
N ALA A 232 6.88 -21.59 -2.25
CA ALA A 232 5.85 -21.12 -3.17
C ALA A 232 6.43 -20.45 -4.43
N MET A 233 7.66 -19.93 -4.38
CA MET A 233 8.27 -19.28 -5.53
C MET A 233 8.37 -20.22 -6.73
N ASN A 234 8.79 -21.46 -6.52
CA ASN A 234 8.89 -22.45 -7.60
C ASN A 234 7.50 -22.84 -8.13
N ILE A 235 6.52 -22.96 -7.25
CA ILE A 235 5.13 -23.30 -7.64
C ILE A 235 4.52 -22.17 -8.48
N LEU A 236 4.71 -20.93 -8.09
CA LEU A 236 4.24 -19.76 -8.84
C LEU A 236 4.90 -19.63 -10.21
N MET A 237 6.21 -19.91 -10.31
CA MET A 237 6.90 -19.98 -11.60
C MET A 237 6.33 -21.09 -12.50
N LEU A 238 6.06 -22.28 -11.95
CA LEU A 238 5.41 -23.38 -12.67
C LEU A 238 3.96 -23.05 -13.06
N ALA A 239 3.24 -22.26 -12.26
CA ALA A 239 1.90 -21.78 -12.59
C ALA A 239 1.90 -20.72 -13.71
N GLY A 240 3.10 -20.29 -14.16
CA GLY A 240 3.28 -19.41 -15.29
C GLY A 240 3.65 -17.97 -14.94
N CYS A 241 4.02 -17.64 -13.71
CA CYS A 241 4.55 -16.31 -13.40
C CYS A 241 5.93 -16.11 -14.06
N ASP A 242 6.14 -14.95 -14.69
CA ASP A 242 7.43 -14.56 -15.24
C ASP A 242 8.38 -14.07 -14.14
N HIS A 243 7.81 -13.42 -13.11
CA HIS A 243 8.55 -12.92 -11.97
C HIS A 243 7.82 -13.24 -10.66
N VAL A 244 8.58 -13.72 -9.69
CA VAL A 244 8.07 -13.99 -8.33
C VAL A 244 8.97 -13.29 -7.31
N TYR A 245 8.37 -12.53 -6.39
CA TYR A 245 9.08 -11.73 -5.41
C TYR A 245 8.66 -12.06 -3.99
N SER A 246 9.63 -12.37 -3.13
CA SER A 246 9.42 -12.38 -1.68
C SER A 246 9.76 -11.02 -1.10
N PHE A 247 8.77 -10.15 -0.97
CA PHE A 247 8.97 -8.80 -0.44
C PHE A 247 9.43 -8.80 1.02
N THR A 248 9.03 -9.79 1.81
CA THR A 248 9.48 -9.96 3.20
C THR A 248 10.97 -10.27 3.26
N GLU A 249 11.45 -11.18 2.41
CA GLU A 249 12.87 -11.52 2.32
C GLU A 249 13.69 -10.34 1.78
N MET A 250 13.20 -9.67 0.76
CA MET A 250 13.84 -8.46 0.22
C MET A 250 13.99 -7.37 1.27
N LEU A 251 12.95 -7.17 2.09
CA LEU A 251 12.94 -6.18 3.16
C LEU A 251 13.96 -6.51 4.25
N GLY A 252 13.95 -7.75 4.76
CA GLY A 252 14.91 -8.21 5.77
C GLY A 252 16.35 -8.09 5.31
N ARG A 253 16.65 -8.54 4.10
CA ARG A 253 17.97 -8.38 3.48
C ARG A 253 18.37 -6.91 3.33
N SER A 254 17.43 -6.04 2.98
CA SER A 254 17.71 -4.62 2.78
C SER A 254 17.99 -3.90 4.11
N LEU A 255 17.27 -4.25 5.19
CA LEU A 255 17.55 -3.76 6.54
C LEU A 255 18.92 -4.22 7.01
N ALA A 256 19.24 -5.52 6.87
CA ALA A 256 20.53 -6.10 7.26
C ALA A 256 21.73 -5.50 6.52
N ARG A 257 21.56 -5.05 5.27
CA ARG A 257 22.63 -4.39 4.50
C ARG A 257 23.01 -3.02 5.04
N ARG A 258 22.12 -2.36 5.78
CA ARG A 258 22.27 -0.98 6.24
C ARG A 258 22.63 -0.85 7.73
N VAL A 259 22.83 -1.96 8.44
CA VAL A 259 23.31 -1.92 9.82
C VAL A 259 24.73 -1.37 9.86
N TYR A 260 25.03 -0.61 10.92
CA TYR A 260 26.40 -0.26 11.25
C TYR A 260 27.11 -1.53 11.68
N GLY A 261 27.79 -2.14 10.75
CA GLY A 261 28.52 -3.39 10.97
C GLY A 261 29.96 -3.14 11.41
N THR A 262 30.62 -4.22 11.75
CA THR A 262 32.04 -4.27 12.10
C THR A 262 32.96 -3.92 10.94
N ARG A 263 32.42 -3.78 9.73
CA ARG A 263 33.18 -3.47 8.51
C ARG A 263 32.43 -2.43 7.72
N ALA A 264 33.11 -1.33 7.39
CA ALA A 264 32.60 -0.29 6.50
C ALA A 264 32.71 -0.78 5.04
N GLN A 265 31.92 -1.80 4.68
CA GLN A 265 31.88 -2.34 3.32
C GLN A 265 30.78 -1.69 2.50
N SER A 266 31.07 -1.46 1.24
CA SER A 266 30.07 -1.01 0.26
C SER A 266 29.10 -2.14 -0.09
N ASN A 267 27.79 -1.82 -0.12
CA ASN A 267 26.74 -2.75 -0.50
C ASN A 267 26.21 -2.38 -1.88
N ILE A 268 26.44 -3.22 -2.88
CA ILE A 268 25.94 -3.01 -4.24
C ILE A 268 24.40 -3.14 -4.22
N ILE A 269 23.72 -2.06 -4.59
CA ILE A 269 22.26 -1.99 -4.64
C ILE A 269 21.72 -2.10 -6.07
N ALA A 270 22.54 -1.76 -7.08
CA ALA A 270 22.18 -1.93 -8.49
C ALA A 270 23.41 -2.11 -9.38
N ARG A 271 23.21 -2.80 -10.52
CA ARG A 271 24.22 -3.00 -11.56
C ARG A 271 23.66 -2.69 -12.94
N PHE A 272 24.43 -1.94 -13.75
CA PHE A 272 24.09 -1.56 -15.12
C PHE A 272 25.35 -1.76 -16.01
N GLY A 273 25.50 -2.95 -16.56
CA GLY A 273 26.74 -3.34 -17.22
C GLY A 273 27.92 -3.32 -16.22
N THR A 274 28.94 -2.52 -16.49
CA THR A 274 30.09 -2.34 -15.59
C THR A 274 29.86 -1.33 -14.45
N LEU A 275 28.81 -0.49 -14.54
CA LEU A 275 28.44 0.42 -13.46
C LEU A 275 27.79 -0.33 -12.32
N CYS A 276 28.38 -0.22 -11.14
CA CYS A 276 27.80 -0.63 -9.87
C CYS A 276 27.44 0.61 -9.07
N LEU A 277 26.24 0.59 -8.48
CA LEU A 277 25.83 1.54 -7.44
C LEU A 277 25.88 0.84 -6.11
N ALA A 278 26.50 1.48 -5.12
CA ALA A 278 26.65 0.90 -3.80
C ALA A 278 26.36 1.91 -2.71
N GLU A 279 25.72 1.47 -1.64
CA GLU A 279 25.61 2.20 -0.39
C GLU A 279 26.79 1.86 0.51
N ALA A 280 27.47 2.86 1.05
CA ALA A 280 28.63 2.71 1.91
C ALA A 280 28.46 3.52 3.21
N PRO A 281 28.16 2.87 4.35
CA PRO A 281 28.20 3.52 5.65
C PRO A 281 29.61 4.04 5.95
N VAL A 282 29.72 5.24 6.52
CA VAL A 282 31.03 5.88 6.79
C VAL A 282 31.46 5.81 8.24
N ILE A 283 30.62 5.27 9.10
CA ILE A 283 30.91 5.15 10.53
C ILE A 283 32.23 4.38 10.76
N HIS A 284 33.06 4.89 11.65
CA HIS A 284 34.40 4.35 11.97
C HIS A 284 35.38 4.32 10.80
N THR A 285 35.14 5.09 9.74
CA THR A 285 36.09 5.29 8.64
C THR A 285 36.90 6.57 8.81
N GLU A 286 38.01 6.67 8.08
CA GLU A 286 38.83 7.90 8.04
C GLU A 286 38.09 9.08 7.37
N PHE A 287 36.98 8.85 6.69
CA PHE A 287 36.22 9.85 5.93
C PHE A 287 35.27 10.68 6.80
N MET A 288 34.98 10.20 8.01
CA MET A 288 34.06 10.86 8.93
C MET A 288 34.58 12.24 9.34
N GLY A 289 33.70 13.23 9.31
CA GLY A 289 34.00 14.62 9.65
C GLY A 289 34.66 15.45 8.53
N GLN A 290 35.04 14.82 7.41
CA GLN A 290 35.65 15.47 6.25
C GLN A 290 34.58 15.89 5.23
N THR A 291 34.95 16.80 4.32
CA THR A 291 34.16 17.11 3.13
C THR A 291 34.46 16.10 2.01
N LEU A 292 33.54 15.94 1.05
CA LEU A 292 33.76 15.06 -0.10
C LEU A 292 34.98 15.47 -0.91
N ARG A 293 35.32 16.75 -0.95
CA ARG A 293 36.53 17.28 -1.59
C ARG A 293 37.80 16.79 -0.90
N GLU A 294 37.86 16.88 0.43
CA GLU A 294 38.99 16.42 1.24
C GLU A 294 39.21 14.92 1.14
N CYS A 295 38.13 14.15 1.05
CA CYS A 295 38.20 12.68 0.93
C CYS A 295 38.81 12.21 -0.41
N GLY A 296 38.62 12.97 -1.49
CA GLY A 296 39.21 12.68 -2.81
C GLY A 296 38.78 11.30 -3.36
N PHE A 297 37.49 10.94 -3.27
CA PHE A 297 37.01 9.59 -3.69
C PHE A 297 37.33 9.28 -5.15
N ARG A 298 37.29 10.29 -6.02
CA ARG A 298 37.54 10.13 -7.45
C ARG A 298 39.02 9.87 -7.74
N GLU A 299 39.91 10.62 -7.11
CA GLU A 299 41.36 10.52 -7.28
C GLU A 299 41.91 9.26 -6.63
N ARG A 300 41.38 8.88 -5.47
CA ARG A 300 41.89 7.75 -4.68
C ARG A 300 41.37 6.41 -5.14
N PHE A 301 40.10 6.33 -5.56
CA PHE A 301 39.43 5.06 -5.85
C PHE A 301 38.80 5.03 -7.25
N GLY A 302 38.77 6.16 -7.97
CA GLY A 302 38.01 6.24 -9.22
C GLY A 302 36.51 6.23 -9.04
N LEU A 303 36.01 6.46 -7.82
CA LEU A 303 34.58 6.42 -7.49
C LEU A 303 33.93 7.80 -7.62
N ASN A 304 32.71 7.81 -8.11
CA ASN A 304 31.87 9.00 -8.08
C ASN A 304 30.88 8.88 -6.89
N VAL A 305 30.86 9.89 -6.02
CA VAL A 305 29.84 9.99 -4.97
C VAL A 305 28.61 10.65 -5.59
N ALA A 306 27.54 9.88 -5.78
CA ALA A 306 26.31 10.36 -6.37
C ALA A 306 25.44 11.16 -5.37
N GLY A 307 25.53 10.81 -4.10
CA GLY A 307 24.78 11.48 -3.02
C GLY A 307 25.12 10.92 -1.66
N LEU A 308 24.45 11.48 -0.66
CA LEU A 308 24.52 11.05 0.73
C LEU A 308 23.10 10.86 1.27
N TRP A 309 22.92 9.85 2.08
CA TRP A 309 21.75 9.72 2.92
C TRP A 309 22.08 10.27 4.31
N GLU A 310 21.29 11.23 4.77
CA GLU A 310 21.28 11.72 6.15
C GLU A 310 19.90 11.40 6.74
N GLY A 311 19.84 10.37 7.57
CA GLY A 311 18.57 9.80 7.99
C GLY A 311 17.75 9.30 6.77
N ASN A 312 16.55 9.87 6.57
CA ASN A 312 15.67 9.57 5.42
C ASN A 312 15.83 10.49 4.22
N SER A 313 16.69 11.49 4.31
CA SER A 313 16.84 12.50 3.26
C SER A 313 18.01 12.17 2.36
N TYR A 314 17.74 11.99 1.06
CA TYR A 314 18.78 11.94 0.06
C TYR A 314 19.21 13.34 -0.31
N MET A 315 20.51 13.59 -0.24
CA MET A 315 21.14 14.83 -0.71
C MET A 315 22.09 14.53 -1.86
N SER A 316 21.95 15.29 -2.93
CA SER A 316 22.88 15.24 -4.06
C SER A 316 24.29 15.65 -3.60
N ALA A 317 25.30 14.86 -3.95
CA ALA A 317 26.68 15.11 -3.51
C ALA A 317 27.23 16.43 -4.06
N ARG A 318 27.77 17.28 -3.18
CA ARG A 318 28.51 18.50 -3.52
C ARG A 318 29.91 18.40 -2.96
N PRO A 319 30.92 19.04 -3.59
CA PRO A 319 32.29 18.98 -3.10
C PRO A 319 32.44 19.38 -1.63
N ASP A 320 31.63 20.32 -1.16
CA ASP A 320 31.66 20.86 0.20
C ASP A 320 30.68 20.12 1.15
N SER A 321 29.95 19.10 0.68
CA SER A 321 29.12 18.26 1.54
C SER A 321 29.98 17.58 2.58
N ARG A 322 29.63 17.75 3.87
CA ARG A 322 30.32 17.14 5.00
C ARG A 322 29.78 15.74 5.25
N ILE A 323 30.65 14.84 5.61
CA ILE A 323 30.31 13.46 5.94
C ILE A 323 30.16 13.34 7.45
N ASP A 324 28.93 13.13 7.92
CA ASP A 324 28.64 12.93 9.33
C ASP A 324 28.66 11.46 9.71
N GLU A 325 28.65 11.16 11.01
CA GLU A 325 28.70 9.79 11.54
C GLU A 325 27.56 8.91 11.03
N ALA A 326 26.36 9.49 10.84
CA ALA A 326 25.17 8.81 10.36
C ALA A 326 25.05 8.78 8.83
N SER A 327 26.00 9.38 8.09
CA SER A 327 25.94 9.45 6.62
C SER A 327 26.14 8.07 5.99
N ILE A 328 25.37 7.80 4.94
CA ILE A 328 25.58 6.66 4.03
C ILE A 328 25.87 7.24 2.64
N LEU A 329 27.06 6.98 2.12
CA LEU A 329 27.43 7.43 0.78
C LEU A 329 26.75 6.57 -0.28
N LEU A 330 26.26 7.19 -1.34
CA LEU A 330 25.89 6.51 -2.57
C LEU A 330 27.05 6.59 -3.55
N LEU A 331 27.77 5.49 -3.70
CA LEU A 331 28.94 5.37 -4.56
C LEU A 331 28.56 4.80 -5.93
N ALA A 332 29.15 5.36 -6.98
CA ALA A 332 29.01 4.89 -8.35
C ALA A 332 30.39 4.60 -8.93
N GLY A 333 30.62 3.37 -9.37
CA GLY A 333 31.89 2.92 -9.89
C GLY A 333 31.84 1.52 -10.49
N THR A 334 32.99 0.93 -10.79
CA THR A 334 33.10 -0.49 -11.16
C THR A 334 33.21 -1.37 -9.91
N ALA A 335 33.04 -2.68 -10.06
CA ALA A 335 33.20 -3.61 -8.94
C ALA A 335 34.62 -3.53 -8.33
N ASP A 336 35.65 -3.43 -9.16
CA ASP A 336 37.05 -3.34 -8.71
C ASP A 336 37.32 -2.05 -7.93
N GLN A 337 36.70 -0.95 -8.34
CA GLN A 337 36.81 0.35 -7.64
C GLN A 337 36.14 0.30 -6.26
N LEU A 338 34.98 -0.33 -6.16
CA LEU A 338 34.30 -0.54 -4.88
C LEU A 338 35.11 -1.47 -3.94
N GLU A 339 35.70 -2.53 -4.49
CA GLU A 339 36.57 -3.42 -3.71
C GLU A 339 37.84 -2.69 -3.22
N ALA A 340 38.42 -1.79 -4.03
CA ALA A 340 39.54 -0.97 -3.59
C ALA A 340 39.16 -0.03 -2.42
N TYR A 341 37.96 0.55 -2.47
CA TYR A 341 37.40 1.32 -1.36
C TYR A 341 37.23 0.45 -0.11
N ASP A 342 36.59 -0.72 -0.25
CA ASP A 342 36.30 -1.63 0.86
C ASP A 342 37.57 -2.06 1.57
N ARG A 343 38.63 -2.44 0.85
CA ARG A 343 39.95 -2.79 1.42
C ARG A 343 40.57 -1.66 2.25
N LYS A 344 40.32 -0.41 1.89
CA LYS A 344 40.84 0.74 2.65
C LYS A 344 39.97 1.06 3.84
N ALA A 345 38.64 1.03 3.67
CA ALA A 345 37.68 1.28 4.73
C ALA A 345 37.80 0.23 5.87
N GLU A 346 38.00 -1.05 5.52
CA GLU A 346 38.20 -2.13 6.48
C GLU A 346 39.45 -1.93 7.37
N ARG A 347 40.56 -1.43 6.81
CA ARG A 347 41.79 -1.18 7.56
C ARG A 347 41.65 -0.11 8.63
N SER A 348 40.69 0.78 8.45
CA SER A 348 40.43 1.89 9.37
C SER A 348 39.39 1.54 10.43
N SER A 349 38.57 0.52 10.20
CA SER A 349 37.47 0.14 11.10
C SER A 349 37.96 -0.79 12.21
N LYS A 350 37.75 -0.40 13.48
CA LYS A 350 37.93 -1.30 14.63
C LYS A 350 36.79 -2.32 14.60
N ALA A 351 37.15 -3.61 14.43
CA ALA A 351 36.16 -4.69 14.41
C ALA A 351 35.37 -4.75 15.73
N ASN A 352 34.16 -4.23 15.74
CA ASN A 352 33.24 -4.42 16.85
C ASN A 352 32.58 -5.81 16.70
N ARG A 353 32.76 -6.70 17.66
CA ARG A 353 32.23 -8.07 17.68
C ARG A 353 30.86 -8.16 18.35
N THR A 354 30.28 -7.05 18.74
CA THR A 354 28.97 -7.03 19.40
C THR A 354 27.86 -7.37 18.43
N PRO A 355 26.92 -8.23 18.80
CA PRO A 355 25.88 -8.67 17.89
C PRO A 355 24.91 -7.53 17.53
N VAL A 356 24.40 -7.53 16.29
CA VAL A 356 23.26 -6.73 15.85
C VAL A 356 22.00 -7.28 16.50
N LEU A 357 21.20 -6.43 17.11
CA LEU A 357 19.97 -6.84 17.78
C LEU A 357 18.79 -6.80 16.79
N ILE A 358 18.08 -7.92 16.68
CA ILE A 358 16.85 -8.03 15.86
C ILE A 358 15.68 -8.22 16.82
N LEU A 359 14.67 -7.37 16.71
CA LEU A 359 13.42 -7.43 17.48
C LEU A 359 12.27 -7.90 16.61
N GLY A 360 11.89 -9.18 16.74
CA GLY A 360 10.87 -9.88 15.97
C GLY A 360 11.46 -10.98 15.08
N GLY A 361 11.13 -12.24 15.34
CA GLY A 361 11.57 -13.45 14.63
C GLY A 361 10.61 -13.90 13.54
N GLY A 362 9.79 -13.01 12.98
CA GLY A 362 8.97 -13.30 11.81
C GLY A 362 9.80 -13.34 10.52
N LYS A 363 9.16 -13.59 9.36
CA LYS A 363 9.82 -13.74 8.05
C LYS A 363 10.85 -12.64 7.73
N VAL A 364 10.56 -11.38 8.08
CA VAL A 364 11.49 -10.25 7.86
C VAL A 364 12.69 -10.33 8.79
N GLY A 365 12.48 -10.66 10.07
CA GLY A 365 13.54 -10.82 11.06
C GLY A 365 14.48 -11.98 10.73
N GLU A 366 13.95 -13.12 10.35
CA GLU A 366 14.71 -14.29 9.89
C GLU A 366 15.53 -13.95 8.63
N ALA A 367 14.91 -13.30 7.65
CA ALA A 367 15.63 -12.89 6.44
C ALA A 367 16.76 -11.87 6.75
N ALA A 368 16.57 -11.02 7.76
CA ALA A 368 17.63 -10.13 8.24
C ALA A 368 18.75 -10.92 8.94
N ALA A 369 18.42 -11.88 9.81
CA ALA A 369 19.36 -12.78 10.49
C ALA A 369 20.21 -13.55 9.48
N ASP A 370 19.59 -14.20 8.51
CA ASP A 370 20.25 -14.91 7.42
C ASP A 370 21.20 -14.00 6.61
N ALA A 371 20.77 -12.77 6.34
CA ALA A 371 21.60 -11.84 5.60
C ALA A 371 22.81 -11.36 6.41
N LEU A 372 22.68 -11.19 7.72
CA LEU A 372 23.79 -10.89 8.63
C LEU A 372 24.76 -12.06 8.72
N GLU A 373 24.26 -13.29 8.86
CA GLU A 373 25.05 -14.50 8.91
C GLU A 373 25.90 -14.69 7.65
N ARG A 374 25.30 -14.55 6.46
CA ARG A 374 26.04 -14.59 5.17
C ARG A 374 27.13 -13.53 5.06
N ARG A 375 26.99 -12.41 5.77
CA ARG A 375 28.03 -11.35 5.85
C ARG A 375 29.04 -11.59 6.98
N GLY A 376 28.92 -12.66 7.75
CA GLY A 376 29.77 -12.95 8.91
C GLY A 376 29.59 -11.94 10.05
N LEU A 377 28.43 -11.29 10.15
CA LEU A 377 28.08 -10.37 11.22
C LEU A 377 27.30 -11.09 12.32
N PRO A 378 27.76 -11.01 13.59
CA PRO A 378 27.03 -11.63 14.69
C PRO A 378 25.68 -10.91 14.90
N PHE A 379 24.66 -11.68 15.24
CA PHE A 379 23.34 -11.15 15.59
C PHE A 379 22.77 -11.81 16.84
N CYS A 380 21.81 -11.14 17.46
CA CYS A 380 20.96 -11.66 18.51
C CYS A 380 19.50 -11.34 18.14
N LEU A 381 18.62 -12.33 18.14
CA LEU A 381 17.23 -12.17 17.75
C LEU A 381 16.31 -12.44 18.94
N VAL A 382 15.44 -11.48 19.24
CA VAL A 382 14.41 -11.58 20.29
C VAL A 382 13.05 -11.89 19.66
N GLU A 383 12.42 -12.97 20.09
CA GLU A 383 11.09 -13.36 19.63
C GLU A 383 10.23 -13.85 20.80
N LYS A 384 8.93 -13.44 20.82
CA LYS A 384 7.98 -13.82 21.87
C LYS A 384 7.28 -15.16 21.62
N ASN A 385 7.21 -15.60 20.37
CA ASN A 385 6.56 -16.85 19.99
C ASN A 385 7.56 -18.00 20.08
N PRO A 386 7.38 -18.97 21.00
CA PRO A 386 8.32 -20.07 21.17
C PRO A 386 8.42 -20.99 19.94
N ARG A 387 7.44 -20.97 19.04
CA ARG A 387 7.48 -21.79 17.82
C ARG A 387 8.46 -21.27 16.77
N LEU A 388 8.87 -20.00 16.89
CA LEU A 388 9.81 -19.33 15.99
C LEU A 388 11.22 -19.23 16.58
N VAL A 389 11.44 -19.77 17.77
CA VAL A 389 12.74 -19.76 18.44
C VAL A 389 13.34 -21.17 18.37
N PRO A 390 14.46 -21.37 17.65
CA PRO A 390 15.17 -22.66 17.65
C PRO A 390 15.62 -23.00 19.07
N PRO A 391 15.37 -24.24 19.55
CA PRO A 391 15.60 -24.59 20.95
C PRO A 391 17.07 -24.58 21.39
N ASP A 392 18.01 -24.77 20.48
CA ASP A 392 19.44 -24.94 20.79
C ASP A 392 20.33 -23.83 20.21
N ASP A 393 19.77 -22.74 19.71
CA ASP A 393 20.53 -21.63 19.13
C ASP A 393 20.64 -20.47 20.12
N PRO A 394 21.82 -20.22 20.72
CA PRO A 394 22.01 -19.15 21.70
C PRO A 394 21.85 -17.74 21.12
N ARG A 395 21.79 -17.60 19.80
CA ARG A 395 21.55 -16.33 19.13
C ARG A 395 20.09 -15.88 19.24
N TYR A 396 19.19 -16.80 19.59
CA TYR A 396 17.76 -16.54 19.73
C TYR A 396 17.36 -16.44 21.20
N ILE A 397 16.68 -15.37 21.55
CA ILE A 397 16.19 -15.12 22.90
C ILE A 397 14.66 -15.16 22.89
N LEU A 398 14.11 -16.16 23.56
CA LEU A 398 12.68 -16.21 23.83
C LEU A 398 12.31 -15.15 24.86
N GLY A 399 11.46 -14.21 24.50
CA GLY A 399 10.99 -13.15 25.39
C GLY A 399 10.26 -12.03 24.69
N ASN A 400 9.65 -11.16 25.49
CA ASN A 400 8.98 -9.97 25.01
C ASN A 400 9.99 -8.81 24.92
N ALA A 401 10.20 -8.27 23.73
CA ALA A 401 11.11 -7.13 23.50
C ALA A 401 10.68 -5.83 24.21
N GLY A 402 9.47 -5.75 24.74
CA GLY A 402 9.01 -4.65 25.61
C GLY A 402 9.55 -4.72 27.03
N GLU A 403 10.23 -5.79 27.43
CA GLU A 403 10.77 -6.00 28.78
C GLU A 403 12.25 -5.67 28.84
N LEU A 404 12.65 -4.80 29.80
CA LEU A 404 14.04 -4.38 29.96
C LEU A 404 14.99 -5.57 30.18
N ALA A 405 14.59 -6.53 31.01
CA ALA A 405 15.42 -7.71 31.30
C ALA A 405 15.70 -8.55 30.05
N VAL A 406 14.75 -8.62 29.11
CA VAL A 406 14.91 -9.31 27.82
C VAL A 406 15.89 -8.55 26.94
N LEU A 407 15.73 -7.22 26.80
CA LEU A 407 16.64 -6.38 26.03
C LEU A 407 18.07 -6.37 26.59
N GLN A 408 18.23 -6.40 27.93
CA GLN A 408 19.55 -6.51 28.57
C GLN A 408 20.22 -7.85 28.25
N ARG A 409 19.51 -8.96 28.31
CA ARG A 409 20.01 -10.28 27.88
C ARG A 409 20.39 -10.28 26.39
N ALA A 410 19.70 -9.48 25.59
CA ALA A 410 19.94 -9.32 24.16
C ALA A 410 21.03 -8.25 23.84
N HIS A 411 21.80 -7.84 24.81
CA HIS A 411 22.92 -6.90 24.69
C HIS A 411 22.57 -5.53 24.14
N ILE A 412 21.39 -4.98 24.45
CA ILE A 412 20.96 -3.65 23.99
C ILE A 412 21.97 -2.55 24.35
N MET A 413 22.66 -2.69 25.48
CA MET A 413 23.61 -1.68 25.96
C MET A 413 24.92 -1.63 25.14
N GLU A 414 25.28 -2.70 24.43
CA GLU A 414 26.52 -2.80 23.65
C GLU A 414 26.26 -2.87 22.13
N THR A 415 25.04 -3.23 21.70
CA THR A 415 24.74 -3.40 20.27
C THR A 415 25.00 -2.13 19.45
N PRO A 416 25.61 -2.24 18.26
CA PRO A 416 25.78 -1.10 17.37
C PRO A 416 24.50 -0.71 16.63
N SER A 417 23.62 -1.69 16.40
CA SER A 417 22.39 -1.49 15.61
C SER A 417 21.24 -2.36 16.11
N VAL A 418 20.04 -1.82 16.07
CA VAL A 418 18.79 -2.51 16.35
C VAL A 418 17.94 -2.55 15.09
N ILE A 419 17.47 -3.73 14.69
CA ILE A 419 16.51 -3.92 13.59
C ILE A 419 15.17 -4.29 14.19
N VAL A 420 14.15 -3.45 14.01
CA VAL A 420 12.78 -3.69 14.48
C VAL A 420 11.94 -4.23 13.33
N THR A 421 11.49 -5.49 13.45
CA THR A 421 10.87 -6.25 12.33
C THR A 421 9.53 -6.87 12.68
N THR A 422 8.86 -6.45 13.76
CA THR A 422 7.57 -7.02 14.12
C THR A 422 6.52 -6.71 13.05
N HIS A 423 5.44 -7.48 12.98
CA HIS A 423 4.39 -7.27 11.98
C HIS A 423 3.48 -6.08 12.30
N ASP A 424 3.47 -5.63 13.54
CA ASP A 424 2.62 -4.58 14.07
C ASP A 424 3.39 -3.25 14.10
N ASP A 425 2.95 -2.25 13.34
CA ASP A 425 3.59 -0.94 13.25
C ASP A 425 3.51 -0.16 14.58
N ASP A 426 2.44 -0.31 15.36
CA ASP A 426 2.32 0.34 16.66
C ASP A 426 3.36 -0.22 17.65
N LEU A 427 3.58 -1.53 17.61
CA LEU A 427 4.65 -2.18 18.37
C LEU A 427 6.02 -1.74 17.87
N ASN A 428 6.21 -1.59 16.56
CA ASN A 428 7.47 -1.09 16.00
C ASN A 428 7.78 0.34 16.47
N ILE A 429 6.78 1.23 16.50
CA ILE A 429 6.91 2.59 17.05
C ILE A 429 7.28 2.53 18.52
N TYR A 430 6.57 1.72 19.33
CA TYR A 430 6.83 1.56 20.76
C TYR A 430 8.26 1.08 21.01
N LEU A 431 8.72 0.02 20.33
CA LEU A 431 10.06 -0.53 20.49
C LEU A 431 11.14 0.46 20.03
N THR A 432 10.88 1.22 18.97
CA THR A 432 11.79 2.27 18.49
C THR A 432 11.99 3.35 19.54
N ILE A 433 10.89 3.89 20.12
CA ILE A 433 10.97 4.87 21.23
C ILE A 433 11.73 4.28 22.41
N TYR A 434 11.43 3.04 22.77
CA TYR A 434 12.03 2.41 23.92
C TYR A 434 13.55 2.19 23.75
N CYS A 435 13.98 1.65 22.59
CA CYS A 435 15.41 1.47 22.28
C CYS A 435 16.13 2.82 22.21
N ARG A 436 15.54 3.85 21.60
CA ARG A 436 16.12 5.19 21.53
C ARG A 436 16.30 5.82 22.90
N LYS A 437 15.34 5.60 23.82
CA LYS A 437 15.43 6.08 25.19
C LYS A 437 16.51 5.36 26.02
N LEU A 438 16.68 4.05 25.81
CA LEU A 438 17.72 3.26 26.47
C LEU A 438 19.13 3.59 25.92
N ARG A 439 19.22 3.80 24.60
CA ARG A 439 20.47 4.06 23.88
C ARG A 439 20.27 5.21 22.88
N PRO A 440 20.56 6.45 23.30
CA PRO A 440 20.41 7.63 22.43
C PRO A 440 21.28 7.61 21.16
N ASP A 441 22.39 6.85 21.19
CA ASP A 441 23.40 6.74 20.15
C ASP A 441 23.24 5.54 19.21
N VAL A 442 22.41 4.55 19.55
CA VAL A 442 22.28 3.31 18.77
C VAL A 442 21.60 3.58 17.41
N GLN A 443 22.07 2.92 16.36
CA GLN A 443 21.36 2.90 15.10
C GLN A 443 20.09 2.07 15.22
N ILE A 444 18.95 2.62 14.83
CA ILE A 444 17.67 1.92 14.80
C ILE A 444 17.14 1.89 13.37
N LEU A 445 16.99 0.69 12.84
CA LEU A 445 16.34 0.43 11.56
C LEU A 445 14.99 -0.22 11.83
N SER A 446 13.93 0.30 11.24
CA SER A 446 12.59 -0.26 11.44
C SER A 446 11.91 -0.60 10.12
N ARG A 447 11.15 -1.69 10.13
CA ARG A 447 10.17 -1.91 9.07
C ARG A 447 8.91 -1.10 9.35
N SER A 448 8.21 -0.75 8.28
CA SER A 448 6.80 -0.33 8.32
C SER A 448 5.97 -1.22 7.42
N THR A 449 4.79 -1.60 7.85
CA THR A 449 3.80 -2.29 7.02
C THR A 449 3.08 -1.28 6.15
N LEU A 450 2.69 -0.14 6.74
CA LEU A 450 1.89 0.91 6.11
C LEU A 450 2.73 2.17 5.86
N ASP A 451 2.71 2.70 4.63
CA ASP A 451 3.45 3.93 4.27
C ASP A 451 3.12 5.12 5.17
N ARG A 452 1.85 5.21 5.64
CA ARG A 452 1.40 6.29 6.53
C ARG A 452 2.10 6.32 7.89
N ASN A 453 2.66 5.18 8.34
CA ASN A 453 3.33 5.05 9.64
C ASN A 453 4.84 5.38 9.57
N VAL A 454 5.39 5.52 8.36
CA VAL A 454 6.82 5.86 8.15
C VAL A 454 7.22 7.15 8.88
N PRO A 455 6.48 8.28 8.78
CA PRO A 455 6.82 9.49 9.53
C PRO A 455 6.80 9.29 11.05
N SER A 456 5.86 8.50 11.56
CA SER A 456 5.76 8.22 13.00
C SER A 456 6.97 7.44 13.53
N LEU A 457 7.49 6.48 12.75
CA LEU A 457 8.71 5.74 13.10
C LEU A 457 9.96 6.62 13.09
N TYR A 458 10.08 7.56 12.15
CA TYR A 458 11.17 8.55 12.19
C TYR A 458 11.06 9.47 13.41
N ASN A 459 9.86 9.95 13.72
CA ASN A 459 9.60 10.77 14.92
C ASN A 459 9.87 9.99 16.22
N ALA A 460 9.67 8.67 16.21
CA ALA A 460 10.02 7.77 17.31
C ALA A 460 11.53 7.61 17.51
N GLY A 461 12.36 8.04 16.54
CA GLY A 461 13.81 8.01 16.61
C GLY A 461 14.47 6.93 15.76
N ALA A 462 13.77 6.32 14.79
CA ALA A 462 14.42 5.44 13.82
C ALA A 462 15.38 6.24 12.93
N ASN A 463 16.56 5.67 12.65
CA ASN A 463 17.52 6.24 11.71
C ASN A 463 17.15 5.91 10.27
N LEU A 464 16.50 4.77 10.07
CA LEU A 464 16.02 4.31 8.78
C LEU A 464 14.70 3.57 8.95
N VAL A 465 13.74 3.87 8.10
CA VAL A 465 12.49 3.12 8.00
C VAL A 465 12.32 2.59 6.59
N MET A 466 11.98 1.31 6.47
CA MET A 466 11.69 0.69 5.18
C MET A 466 10.26 0.19 5.13
N SER A 467 9.49 0.71 4.18
CA SER A 467 8.11 0.30 3.97
C SER A 467 8.03 -0.95 3.08
N HIS A 468 7.31 -1.96 3.56
CA HIS A 468 7.02 -3.17 2.81
C HIS A 468 6.22 -2.87 1.54
N ALA A 469 5.17 -2.06 1.68
CA ALA A 469 4.30 -1.67 0.57
C ALA A 469 5.04 -0.82 -0.48
N SER A 470 5.89 0.12 -0.04
CA SER A 470 6.67 0.97 -0.94
C SER A 470 7.74 0.19 -1.71
N MET A 471 8.38 -0.80 -1.07
CA MET A 471 9.34 -1.69 -1.73
C MET A 471 8.66 -2.52 -2.83
N ALA A 472 7.51 -3.13 -2.53
CA ALA A 472 6.73 -3.86 -3.50
C ALA A 472 6.33 -2.98 -4.70
N ALA A 473 5.84 -1.78 -4.42
CA ALA A 473 5.45 -0.83 -5.46
C ALA A 473 6.63 -0.45 -6.38
N SER A 474 7.80 -0.17 -5.81
CA SER A 474 9.00 0.14 -6.60
C SER A 474 9.42 -1.04 -7.48
N THR A 475 9.34 -2.26 -6.94
CA THR A 475 9.68 -3.49 -7.69
C THR A 475 8.74 -3.69 -8.89
N ILE A 476 7.43 -3.53 -8.69
CA ILE A 476 6.44 -3.66 -9.76
C ILE A 476 6.62 -2.59 -10.84
N ILE A 477 6.86 -1.33 -10.44
CA ILE A 477 7.10 -0.25 -11.41
C ILE A 477 8.36 -0.49 -12.22
N ASN A 478 9.42 -1.02 -11.61
CA ASN A 478 10.65 -1.35 -12.31
C ASN A 478 10.45 -2.40 -13.43
N LEU A 479 9.45 -3.28 -13.31
CA LEU A 479 9.08 -4.20 -14.37
C LEU A 479 8.44 -3.51 -15.58
N LEU A 480 7.70 -2.43 -15.38
CA LEU A 480 7.01 -1.68 -16.44
C LEU A 480 7.96 -0.82 -17.28
N SER A 481 9.12 -0.48 -16.74
CA SER A 481 10.08 0.42 -17.40
C SER A 481 11.49 -0.18 -17.50
N PRO A 482 11.65 -1.36 -18.12
CA PRO A 482 12.97 -1.98 -18.23
C PRO A 482 13.92 -1.04 -18.97
N GLY A 483 14.87 -0.46 -18.23
CA GLY A 483 15.96 0.34 -18.78
C GLY A 483 15.72 1.84 -18.99
N ARG A 484 14.55 2.39 -18.71
CA ARG A 484 14.31 3.84 -18.69
C ARG A 484 14.52 4.44 -17.31
N VAL A 485 13.76 3.99 -16.33
CA VAL A 485 13.85 4.43 -14.94
C VAL A 485 13.92 3.19 -14.06
N THR A 486 14.76 3.21 -13.03
CA THR A 486 14.80 2.20 -11.98
C THR A 486 14.70 2.91 -10.64
N ILE A 487 13.64 2.63 -9.90
CA ILE A 487 13.49 3.12 -8.53
C ILE A 487 14.40 2.27 -7.65
N LEU A 488 15.45 2.88 -7.09
CA LEU A 488 16.45 2.20 -6.26
C LEU A 488 15.96 2.00 -4.83
N THR A 489 15.44 3.09 -4.26
CA THR A 489 14.91 3.17 -2.89
C THR A 489 13.85 4.26 -2.86
N GLU A 490 13.17 4.45 -1.73
CA GLU A 490 12.14 5.48 -1.59
C GLU A 490 12.69 6.87 -2.00
N GLY A 491 12.12 7.41 -3.07
CA GLY A 491 12.41 8.74 -3.57
C GLY A 491 13.70 8.89 -4.39
N LEU A 492 14.46 7.82 -4.65
CA LEU A 492 15.68 7.88 -5.46
C LEU A 492 15.54 7.05 -6.74
N ASN A 493 15.66 7.71 -7.88
CA ASN A 493 15.57 7.13 -9.20
C ASN A 493 16.93 7.13 -9.89
N ILE A 494 17.21 6.05 -10.62
CA ILE A 494 18.24 6.05 -11.69
C ILE A 494 17.52 6.00 -13.01
N PHE A 495 17.89 6.88 -13.94
CA PHE A 495 17.27 6.95 -15.25
C PHE A 495 18.29 7.22 -16.35
N ARG A 496 17.92 6.79 -17.56
CA ARG A 496 18.76 6.95 -18.74
C ARG A 496 18.08 7.87 -19.73
N VAL A 497 18.84 8.83 -20.24
CA VAL A 497 18.37 9.78 -21.23
C VAL A 497 19.43 9.92 -22.31
N THR A 498 19.05 9.80 -23.58
CA THR A 498 19.92 10.21 -24.69
C THR A 498 20.14 11.72 -24.59
N ALA A 499 21.35 12.19 -24.83
CA ALA A 499 21.70 13.59 -24.70
C ALA A 499 20.71 14.46 -25.47
N PRO A 500 19.91 15.30 -24.76
CA PRO A 500 19.01 16.24 -25.42
C PRO A 500 19.79 17.19 -26.33
N PRO A 501 19.18 17.71 -27.41
CA PRO A 501 19.87 18.63 -28.34
C PRO A 501 20.59 19.80 -27.65
N ALA A 502 20.02 20.32 -26.57
CA ALA A 502 20.59 21.42 -25.77
C ALA A 502 21.90 21.06 -25.04
N LEU A 503 22.20 19.76 -24.89
CA LEU A 503 23.42 19.27 -24.23
C LEU A 503 24.48 18.76 -25.21
N VAL A 504 24.14 18.56 -26.47
CA VAL A 504 25.09 18.10 -27.49
C VAL A 504 26.18 19.13 -27.71
N GLY A 505 27.43 18.71 -27.65
CA GLY A 505 28.62 19.57 -27.78
C GLY A 505 29.10 20.17 -26.45
N LEU A 506 28.28 20.17 -25.40
CA LEU A 506 28.69 20.63 -24.08
C LEU A 506 29.40 19.51 -23.31
N SER A 507 30.34 19.87 -22.45
CA SER A 507 30.90 18.96 -21.45
C SER A 507 29.95 18.84 -20.24
N LEU A 508 30.15 17.83 -19.38
CA LEU A 508 29.36 17.70 -18.15
C LEU A 508 29.56 18.93 -17.23
N ARG A 509 30.77 19.50 -17.23
CA ARG A 509 31.08 20.71 -16.45
C ARG A 509 30.28 21.91 -16.97
N ASP A 510 30.27 22.14 -18.28
CA ASP A 510 29.61 23.31 -18.90
C ASP A 510 28.09 23.17 -18.92
N SER A 511 27.57 21.96 -18.93
CA SER A 511 26.13 21.68 -18.93
C SER A 511 25.42 22.11 -17.64
N ARG A 512 26.14 22.16 -16.52
CA ARG A 512 25.62 22.47 -15.17
C ARG A 512 24.36 21.67 -14.80
N ILE A 513 24.26 20.42 -15.25
CA ILE A 513 23.09 19.55 -15.02
C ILE A 513 22.78 19.50 -13.53
N ARG A 514 23.77 19.21 -12.68
CA ARG A 514 23.58 19.09 -11.24
C ARG A 514 23.05 20.38 -10.60
N GLU A 515 23.59 21.53 -11.00
CA GLU A 515 23.19 22.84 -10.45
C GLU A 515 21.75 23.21 -10.83
N LYS A 516 21.36 22.88 -12.07
CA LYS A 516 20.04 23.20 -12.62
C LYS A 516 18.95 22.24 -12.17
N THR A 517 19.27 20.96 -12.01
CA THR A 517 18.27 19.90 -11.88
C THR A 517 18.39 19.10 -10.58
N ASP A 518 19.51 19.23 -9.86
CA ASP A 518 19.89 18.41 -8.69
C ASP A 518 20.10 16.91 -9.02
N CYS A 519 20.28 16.57 -10.31
CA CYS A 519 20.63 15.23 -10.76
C CYS A 519 22.15 15.08 -10.86
N ASN A 520 22.66 13.92 -10.43
CA ASN A 520 24.06 13.52 -10.65
C ASN A 520 24.19 12.58 -11.86
N VAL A 521 25.10 12.91 -12.79
CA VAL A 521 25.48 12.00 -13.89
C VAL A 521 26.52 11.02 -13.36
N VAL A 522 26.21 9.74 -13.33
CA VAL A 522 27.08 8.68 -12.76
C VAL A 522 27.81 7.87 -13.82
N ALA A 523 27.31 7.85 -15.06
CA ALA A 523 27.97 7.26 -16.19
C ALA A 523 27.54 7.92 -17.51
N LEU A 524 28.39 7.80 -18.54
CA LEU A 524 28.08 8.16 -19.92
C LEU A 524 28.30 6.94 -20.80
N LYS A 525 27.35 6.65 -21.71
CA LYS A 525 27.49 5.62 -22.74
C LYS A 525 27.51 6.30 -24.09
N SER A 526 28.59 6.13 -24.86
CA SER A 526 28.72 6.62 -26.23
C SER A 526 29.39 5.55 -27.08
N GLN A 527 28.91 5.35 -28.30
CA GLN A 527 29.42 4.33 -29.23
C GLN A 527 29.48 2.91 -28.62
N GLY A 528 28.48 2.57 -27.78
CA GLY A 528 28.40 1.28 -27.09
C GLY A 528 29.26 1.15 -25.82
N VAL A 529 30.21 2.05 -25.57
CA VAL A 529 31.12 2.01 -24.42
C VAL A 529 30.55 2.80 -23.27
N LEU A 530 30.41 2.15 -22.11
CA LEU A 530 30.00 2.78 -20.85
C LEU A 530 31.25 3.26 -20.10
N ARG A 531 31.34 4.55 -19.82
CA ARG A 531 32.43 5.18 -19.06
C ARG A 531 31.98 5.47 -17.63
N VAL A 532 32.67 4.86 -16.66
CA VAL A 532 32.43 4.99 -15.22
C VAL A 532 33.77 5.22 -14.51
N PRO A 533 33.96 6.32 -13.80
CA PRO A 533 33.14 7.54 -13.77
C PRO A 533 33.18 8.32 -15.11
N PRO A 534 32.20 9.19 -15.36
CA PRO A 534 32.18 9.96 -16.60
C PRO A 534 33.29 11.03 -16.59
N ASP A 535 33.90 11.30 -17.74
CA ASP A 535 34.85 12.43 -17.88
C ASP A 535 34.10 13.75 -17.85
N PRO A 536 34.38 14.66 -16.88
CA PRO A 536 33.66 15.92 -16.77
C PRO A 536 33.96 16.91 -17.91
N ASN A 537 35.03 16.72 -18.65
CA ASN A 537 35.48 17.63 -19.71
C ASN A 537 35.15 17.10 -21.12
N ALA A 538 34.75 15.83 -21.26
CA ALA A 538 34.42 15.27 -22.55
C ALA A 538 33.11 15.84 -23.12
N PRO A 539 33.07 16.33 -24.37
CA PRO A 539 31.84 16.83 -24.99
C PRO A 539 30.86 15.67 -25.25
N MET A 540 29.58 15.91 -24.95
CA MET A 540 28.50 14.97 -25.21
C MET A 540 28.16 14.97 -26.71
N LYS A 541 28.02 13.78 -27.29
CA LYS A 541 27.60 13.57 -28.70
C LYS A 541 26.09 13.29 -28.73
N SER A 542 25.49 13.36 -29.91
CA SER A 542 24.07 13.08 -30.11
C SER A 542 23.67 11.63 -29.76
N ASP A 543 24.60 10.69 -29.81
CA ASP A 543 24.43 9.28 -29.43
C ASP A 543 24.74 8.99 -27.95
N THR A 544 25.16 10.02 -27.20
CA THR A 544 25.54 9.86 -25.79
C THR A 544 24.31 9.60 -24.95
N VAL A 545 24.30 8.50 -24.18
CA VAL A 545 23.29 8.21 -23.18
C VAL A 545 23.85 8.58 -21.79
N LEU A 546 23.17 9.49 -21.13
CA LEU A 546 23.46 9.85 -19.74
C LEU A 546 22.78 8.86 -18.80
N VAL A 547 23.50 8.41 -17.77
CA VAL A 547 22.95 7.68 -16.64
C VAL A 547 22.94 8.64 -15.46
N LEU A 548 21.72 9.01 -15.03
CA LEU A 548 21.50 10.01 -14.00
C LEU A 548 20.91 9.38 -12.74
N ILE A 549 21.23 9.98 -11.60
CA ILE A 549 20.63 9.67 -10.30
C ILE A 549 20.06 10.96 -9.72
N GLY A 550 18.84 10.89 -9.20
CA GLY A 550 18.18 12.00 -8.53
C GLY A 550 16.88 11.57 -7.88
N THR A 551 16.29 12.48 -7.12
CA THR A 551 14.93 12.30 -6.61
C THR A 551 13.92 12.38 -7.76
N ALA A 552 12.67 11.92 -7.53
CA ALA A 552 11.59 12.06 -8.52
C ALA A 552 11.38 13.54 -8.94
N ASP A 553 11.58 14.49 -8.00
CA ASP A 553 11.50 15.92 -8.30
C ASP A 553 12.70 16.41 -9.12
N ALA A 554 13.89 15.87 -8.85
CA ALA A 554 15.09 16.18 -9.65
C ALA A 554 14.96 15.63 -11.08
N GLU A 555 14.40 14.44 -11.25
CA GLU A 555 14.09 13.87 -12.56
C GLU A 555 13.12 14.74 -13.35
N ARG A 556 12.02 15.20 -12.74
CA ARG A 556 11.10 16.15 -13.38
C ARG A 556 11.81 17.45 -13.79
N ARG A 557 12.59 18.05 -12.89
CA ARG A 557 13.39 19.25 -13.20
C ARG A 557 14.40 19.03 -14.33
N PHE A 558 14.88 17.80 -14.51
CA PHE A 558 15.73 17.48 -15.66
C PHE A 558 14.94 17.43 -16.96
N MET A 559 13.74 16.86 -16.94
CA MET A 559 12.93 16.70 -18.16
C MET A 559 12.32 18.02 -18.66
N GLU A 560 12.08 19.01 -17.78
CA GLU A 560 11.54 20.33 -18.18
C GLU A 560 12.47 21.13 -19.09
N PRO A 561 13.73 21.46 -18.70
CA PRO A 561 14.68 22.20 -19.53
C PRO A 561 15.38 21.36 -20.58
N PHE A 562 15.33 20.03 -20.45
CA PHE A 562 15.98 19.07 -21.32
C PHE A 562 15.01 17.97 -21.75
N PRO A 563 13.92 18.29 -22.47
CA PRO A 563 12.98 17.29 -22.93
C PRO A 563 13.67 16.23 -23.80
N SER A 564 13.29 14.97 -23.64
CA SER A 564 13.86 13.79 -24.31
C SER A 564 13.54 13.74 -25.80
#